data_bf232f199b1cbedcad432022df66297f
#
_entry.id   bf232f199b1cbedcad432022df66297f
#
_cell.length_a   1.000
_cell.length_b   1.000
_cell.length_c   1.000
_cell.angle_alpha   90.00
_cell.angle_beta   90.00
_cell.angle_gamma   90.00
#
_symmetry.space_group_name_H-M   'P 1'
#
loop_
_entity.id
_entity.type
_entity.pdbx_description
1 polymer ?
#
loop_
_entity_poly.entity_id
_entity_poly.type
_entity_poly.pdbx_seq_one_letter_code
_entity_poly.pdbx_strand_id
1 'polypeptide(L)'
;MSSRREAREYSLQMLYTIDNCNASVDFVRDAFEENLPKASAYREFTLSLFNGVCEKKDAIDTLIRQYAKNWELERMAVVDRNIIRLAIYEIMATPDTPISVIIDEAVEISKKYSTEDSSKFVNGIIDKVKVIRTQKFSLFDMTTNNYGK
;
A
#
# COMPACT_ATOMS: atom_id res chain seq x y z
N MET A 1 9.86 18.38 3.89
CA MET A 1 10.20 17.42 3.32
C MET A 1 9.85 16.25 3.79
N SER A 2 9.53 15.51 3.12
CA SER A 2 9.03 14.54 3.63
C SER A 2 9.59 13.30 3.26
N SER A 3 10.48 12.85 4.06
CA SER A 3 11.04 11.55 3.80
C SER A 3 9.99 10.45 3.88
N ARG A 4 8.89 10.70 4.61
CA ARG A 4 7.82 9.71 4.64
C ARG A 4 7.07 9.62 3.31
N ARG A 5 6.82 10.76 2.68
CA ARG A 5 6.21 10.73 1.35
C ARG A 5 7.14 10.08 0.34
N GLU A 6 8.42 10.41 0.40
CA GLU A 6 9.39 9.81 -0.51
C GLU A 6 9.46 8.30 -0.31
N ALA A 7 9.38 7.85 0.94
CA ALA A 7 9.38 6.42 1.22
C ALA A 7 8.14 5.74 0.63
N ARG A 8 6.99 6.38 0.74
CA ARG A 8 5.77 5.84 0.14
C ARG A 8 5.89 5.75 -1.37
N GLU A 9 6.44 6.80 -1.99
CA GLU A 9 6.62 6.81 -3.45
C GLU A 9 7.60 5.73 -3.88
N TYR A 10 8.67 5.54 -3.12
CA TYR A 10 9.65 4.53 -3.46
C TYR A 10 9.05 3.12 -3.32
N SER A 11 8.29 2.89 -2.26
CA SER A 11 7.59 1.63 -2.08
C SER A 11 6.62 1.36 -3.21
N LEU A 12 5.93 2.41 -3.66
CA LEU A 12 5.02 2.30 -4.79
C LEU A 12 5.76 1.83 -6.05
N GLN A 13 6.92 2.42 -6.32
CA GLN A 13 7.71 2.03 -7.48
C GLN A 13 8.14 0.57 -7.40
N MET A 14 8.50 0.10 -6.21
CA MET A 14 8.87 -1.28 -6.01
C MET A 14 7.70 -2.22 -6.29
N LEU A 15 6.53 -1.90 -5.74
CA LEU A 15 5.34 -2.70 -5.95
C LEU A 15 4.90 -2.68 -7.41
N TYR A 16 4.99 -1.52 -8.04
CA TYR A 16 4.67 -1.39 -9.45
C TYR A 16 5.56 -2.30 -10.30
N THR A 17 6.84 -2.38 -9.94
CA THR A 17 7.78 -3.21 -10.70
C THR A 17 7.41 -4.68 -10.61
N ILE A 18 6.98 -5.14 -9.44
CA ILE A 18 6.54 -6.52 -9.29
C ILE A 18 5.37 -6.80 -10.24
N ASP A 19 4.35 -5.96 -10.21
CA ASP A 19 3.15 -6.20 -11.00
C ASP A 19 3.36 -6.01 -12.49
N ASN A 20 4.13 -4.97 -12.84
CA ASN A 20 4.28 -4.62 -14.24
C ASN A 20 5.28 -5.50 -14.96
N CYS A 21 6.30 -5.96 -14.26
CA CYS A 21 7.36 -6.75 -14.86
C CYS A 21 7.31 -8.22 -14.46
N ASN A 22 6.33 -8.60 -13.68
CA ASN A 22 6.20 -9.97 -13.18
C ASN A 22 7.48 -10.41 -12.47
N ALA A 23 8.06 -9.52 -11.69
CA ALA A 23 9.31 -9.77 -10.99
C ALA A 23 9.03 -10.36 -9.60
N SER A 24 10.01 -11.06 -9.05
CA SER A 24 9.84 -11.62 -7.71
C SER A 24 10.07 -10.54 -6.66
N VAL A 25 9.50 -10.78 -5.48
CA VAL A 25 9.64 -9.86 -4.35
C VAL A 25 11.12 -9.71 -3.98
N ASP A 26 11.83 -10.84 -3.89
CA ASP A 26 13.24 -10.80 -3.50
C ASP A 26 14.09 -10.04 -4.49
N PHE A 27 13.85 -10.25 -5.77
CA PHE A 27 14.61 -9.55 -6.79
C PHE A 27 14.41 -8.03 -6.69
N VAL A 28 13.15 -7.60 -6.55
CA VAL A 28 12.84 -6.18 -6.48
C VAL A 28 13.42 -5.58 -5.21
N ARG A 29 13.27 -6.28 -4.08
CA ARG A 29 13.82 -5.79 -2.82
C ARG A 29 15.32 -5.56 -2.92
N ASP A 30 16.03 -6.55 -3.43
CA ASP A 30 17.48 -6.44 -3.52
C ASP A 30 17.90 -5.33 -4.46
N ALA A 31 17.25 -5.24 -5.62
CA ALA A 31 17.63 -4.24 -6.62
C ALA A 31 17.39 -2.82 -6.14
N PHE A 32 16.27 -2.58 -5.45
CA PHE A 32 15.93 -1.24 -5.00
C PHE A 32 16.65 -0.86 -3.72
N GLU A 33 16.94 -1.86 -2.88
CA GLU A 33 17.55 -1.59 -1.59
C GLU A 33 18.92 -0.94 -1.73
N GLU A 34 19.62 -1.24 -2.79
CA GLU A 34 20.94 -0.66 -3.03
C GLU A 34 20.90 0.84 -3.16
N ASN A 35 19.78 1.37 -3.61
CA ASN A 35 19.64 2.80 -3.83
C ASN A 35 19.04 3.54 -2.64
N LEU A 36 18.70 2.84 -1.58
CA LEU A 36 18.15 3.48 -0.40
C LEU A 36 19.28 3.93 0.53
N PRO A 37 19.12 5.09 1.18
CA PRO A 37 20.11 5.51 2.17
C PRO A 37 20.22 4.47 3.27
N LYS A 38 21.45 4.18 3.67
CA LYS A 38 21.68 3.18 4.71
C LYS A 38 21.37 3.75 6.08
N ALA A 39 20.87 2.90 6.97
CA ALA A 39 20.66 3.22 8.36
C ALA A 39 19.86 4.51 8.56
N SER A 40 18.76 4.65 7.85
CA SER A 40 17.92 5.83 7.99
C SER A 40 16.48 5.42 8.22
N ALA A 41 15.72 6.34 8.82
CA ALA A 41 14.29 6.11 9.02
C ALA A 41 13.58 5.97 7.68
N TYR A 42 14.06 6.68 6.66
CA TYR A 42 13.54 6.58 5.31
C TYR A 42 13.64 5.14 4.80
N ARG A 43 14.84 4.55 4.95
CA ARG A 43 15.05 3.18 4.52
C ARG A 43 14.14 2.21 5.26
N GLU A 44 14.09 2.36 6.59
CA GLU A 44 13.27 1.47 7.40
C GLU A 44 11.81 1.56 7.05
N PHE A 45 11.30 2.77 6.86
CA PHE A 45 9.90 2.95 6.54
C PHE A 45 9.57 2.39 5.16
N THR A 46 10.44 2.65 4.17
CA THR A 46 10.26 2.12 2.83
C THR A 46 10.15 0.60 2.84
N LEU A 47 11.11 -0.05 3.49
CA LEU A 47 11.13 -1.52 3.51
C LEU A 47 9.99 -2.09 4.33
N SER A 48 9.61 -1.41 5.41
CA SER A 48 8.47 -1.82 6.20
C SER A 48 7.20 -1.82 5.36
N LEU A 49 6.97 -0.76 4.59
CA LEU A 49 5.81 -0.68 3.73
C LEU A 49 5.84 -1.75 2.64
N PHE A 50 6.96 -1.85 1.96
CA PHE A 50 7.08 -2.80 0.86
C PHE A 50 6.90 -4.24 1.34
N ASN A 51 7.64 -4.61 2.36
CA ASN A 51 7.57 -5.98 2.88
C ASN A 51 6.19 -6.28 3.46
N GLY A 52 5.61 -5.31 4.15
CA GLY A 52 4.29 -5.50 4.75
C GLY A 52 3.22 -5.73 3.71
N VAL A 53 3.22 -4.93 2.64
CA VAL A 53 2.24 -5.11 1.58
C VAL A 53 2.43 -6.47 0.91
N CYS A 54 3.69 -6.85 0.64
CA CYS A 54 3.94 -8.13 -0.01
C CYS A 54 3.47 -9.30 0.86
N GLU A 55 3.73 -9.23 2.16
CA GLU A 55 3.30 -10.29 3.07
C GLU A 55 1.80 -10.39 3.21
N LYS A 56 1.10 -9.25 3.19
CA LYS A 56 -0.33 -9.21 3.45
C LYS A 56 -1.15 -9.00 2.19
N LYS A 57 -0.52 -9.19 1.04
CA LYS A 57 -1.16 -8.87 -0.22
C LYS A 57 -2.52 -9.53 -0.41
N ASP A 58 -2.62 -10.83 -0.09
CA ASP A 58 -3.87 -11.54 -0.29
C ASP A 58 -4.98 -11.00 0.60
N ALA A 59 -4.66 -10.71 1.85
CA ALA A 59 -5.65 -10.13 2.76
C ALA A 59 -6.05 -8.74 2.32
N ILE A 60 -5.09 -7.94 1.87
CA ILE A 60 -5.35 -6.59 1.40
C ILE A 60 -6.24 -6.65 0.15
N ASP A 61 -5.91 -7.52 -0.79
CA ASP A 61 -6.69 -7.63 -2.02
C ASP A 61 -8.12 -8.10 -1.74
N THR A 62 -8.29 -8.97 -0.75
CA THR A 62 -9.61 -9.38 -0.33
C THR A 62 -10.43 -8.19 0.15
N LEU A 63 -9.80 -7.32 0.94
CA LEU A 63 -10.48 -6.11 1.41
C LEU A 63 -10.84 -5.19 0.26
N ILE A 64 -9.94 -5.03 -0.70
CA ILE A 64 -10.23 -4.19 -1.86
C ILE A 64 -11.44 -4.73 -2.61
N ARG A 65 -11.49 -6.02 -2.85
CA ARG A 65 -12.61 -6.64 -3.56
C ARG A 65 -13.91 -6.47 -2.80
N GLN A 66 -13.83 -6.53 -1.49
CA GLN A 66 -15.02 -6.40 -0.64
C GLN A 66 -15.60 -4.98 -0.70
N TYR A 67 -14.75 -3.97 -0.69
CA TYR A 67 -15.21 -2.59 -0.61
C TYR A 67 -15.28 -1.88 -1.96
N ALA A 68 -14.66 -2.43 -2.98
CA ALA A 68 -14.71 -1.87 -4.33
C ALA A 68 -15.48 -2.81 -5.24
N LYS A 69 -16.71 -3.10 -4.89
CA LYS A 69 -17.48 -4.16 -5.55
C LYS A 69 -17.70 -3.94 -7.04
N ASN A 70 -17.78 -2.68 -7.45
CA ASN A 70 -18.05 -2.38 -8.85
C ASN A 70 -16.79 -2.33 -9.70
N TRP A 71 -15.63 -2.59 -9.09
CA TRP A 71 -14.36 -2.49 -9.79
C TRP A 71 -13.57 -3.77 -9.58
N GLU A 72 -13.13 -4.35 -10.67
CA GLU A 72 -12.29 -5.54 -10.57
C GLU A 72 -10.85 -5.12 -10.31
N LEU A 73 -10.25 -5.73 -9.31
CA LEU A 73 -8.88 -5.41 -8.94
C LEU A 73 -7.93 -5.56 -10.14
N GLU A 74 -8.15 -6.60 -10.93
CA GLU A 74 -7.30 -6.90 -12.07
C GLU A 74 -7.42 -5.85 -13.18
N ARG A 75 -8.50 -5.09 -13.18
CA ARG A 75 -8.71 -4.05 -14.19
C ARG A 75 -8.32 -2.67 -13.72
N MET A 76 -7.98 -2.53 -12.45
CA MET A 76 -7.48 -1.26 -11.97
C MET A 76 -6.12 -0.97 -12.58
N ALA A 77 -5.82 0.31 -12.80
CA ALA A 77 -4.47 0.68 -13.22
C ALA A 77 -3.48 0.17 -12.18
N VAL A 78 -2.34 -0.33 -12.63
CA VAL A 78 -1.34 -0.91 -11.73
C VAL A 78 -0.91 0.09 -10.66
N VAL A 79 -0.74 1.35 -11.04
CA VAL A 79 -0.39 2.39 -10.08
C VAL A 79 -1.47 2.55 -9.03
N ASP A 80 -2.73 2.63 -9.47
CA ASP A 80 -3.83 2.89 -8.56
C ASP A 80 -4.00 1.77 -7.54
N ARG A 81 -3.96 0.53 -8.01
CA ARG A 81 -4.20 -0.56 -7.06
C ARG A 81 -3.06 -0.68 -6.06
N ASN A 82 -1.84 -0.34 -6.45
CA ASN A 82 -0.74 -0.40 -5.50
C ASN A 82 -0.75 0.77 -4.52
N ILE A 83 -1.23 1.94 -4.93
CA ILE A 83 -1.45 3.03 -3.99
C ILE A 83 -2.49 2.63 -2.95
N ILE A 84 -3.56 2.01 -3.40
CA ILE A 84 -4.62 1.55 -2.49
C ILE A 84 -4.08 0.48 -1.54
N ARG A 85 -3.28 -0.45 -2.06
CA ARG A 85 -2.68 -1.47 -1.21
C ARG A 85 -1.81 -0.87 -0.11
N LEU A 86 -1.00 0.13 -0.47
CA LEU A 86 -0.15 0.79 0.51
C LEU A 86 -0.99 1.49 1.58
N ALA A 87 -2.04 2.19 1.16
CA ALA A 87 -2.88 2.90 2.11
C ALA A 87 -3.58 1.94 3.07
N ILE A 88 -4.10 0.84 2.55
CA ILE A 88 -4.77 -0.14 3.40
C ILE A 88 -3.79 -0.74 4.39
N TYR A 89 -2.57 -1.05 3.94
CA TYR A 89 -1.57 -1.56 4.85
C TYR A 89 -1.30 -0.58 5.98
N GLU A 90 -1.15 0.72 5.67
CA GLU A 90 -0.91 1.70 6.73
C GLU A 90 -2.09 1.83 7.67
N ILE A 91 -3.31 1.78 7.15
CA ILE A 91 -4.49 1.84 8.01
C ILE A 91 -4.45 0.73 9.06
N MET A 92 -4.02 -0.46 8.65
CA MET A 92 -4.00 -1.60 9.54
C MET A 92 -2.75 -1.66 10.41
N ALA A 93 -1.60 -1.30 9.86
CA ALA A 93 -0.33 -1.56 10.51
C ALA A 93 0.23 -0.38 11.28
N THR A 94 -0.25 0.83 11.03
CA THR A 94 0.27 2.01 11.70
C THR A 94 -0.86 2.77 12.38
N PRO A 95 -1.39 2.22 13.48
CA PRO A 95 -2.56 2.81 14.13
C PRO A 95 -2.35 4.21 14.65
N ASP A 96 -1.09 4.61 14.85
CA ASP A 96 -0.80 5.96 15.34
C ASP A 96 -0.83 7.01 14.24
N THR A 97 -0.83 6.58 12.97
CA THR A 97 -0.91 7.53 11.87
C THR A 97 -2.38 7.84 11.61
N PRO A 98 -2.76 9.12 11.64
CA PRO A 98 -4.18 9.45 11.40
C PRO A 98 -4.62 9.01 10.01
N ILE A 99 -5.85 8.52 9.93
CA ILE A 99 -6.39 8.07 8.64
C ILE A 99 -6.43 9.21 7.63
N SER A 100 -6.73 10.43 8.09
CA SER A 100 -6.74 11.58 7.18
C SER A 100 -5.39 11.80 6.53
N VAL A 101 -4.30 11.54 7.26
CA VAL A 101 -2.95 11.68 6.70
C VAL A 101 -2.73 10.61 5.65
N ILE A 102 -3.14 9.37 5.94
CA ILE A 102 -2.96 8.27 4.99
C ILE A 102 -3.72 8.56 3.70
N ILE A 103 -4.94 9.02 3.81
CA ILE A 103 -5.75 9.34 2.63
C ILE A 103 -5.14 10.49 1.85
N ASP A 104 -4.75 11.56 2.53
CA ASP A 104 -4.18 12.71 1.86
C ASP A 104 -2.92 12.36 1.10
N GLU A 105 -2.06 11.54 1.72
CA GLU A 105 -0.83 11.11 1.06
C GLU A 105 -1.12 10.25 -0.16
N ALA A 106 -2.07 9.34 -0.05
CA ALA A 106 -2.44 8.48 -1.17
C ALA A 106 -2.99 9.32 -2.33
N VAL A 107 -3.82 10.31 -2.02
CA VAL A 107 -4.39 11.18 -3.04
C VAL A 107 -3.30 12.00 -3.74
N GLU A 108 -2.38 12.57 -2.97
CA GLU A 108 -1.30 13.37 -3.56
C GLU A 108 -0.39 12.51 -4.43
N ILE A 109 -0.10 11.30 -3.99
CA ILE A 109 0.73 10.39 -4.77
C ILE A 109 0.02 9.99 -6.06
N SER A 110 -1.29 9.76 -5.98
CA SER A 110 -2.02 9.39 -7.20
C SER A 110 -2.09 10.53 -8.19
N LYS A 111 -2.17 11.76 -7.72
CA LYS A 111 -2.13 12.91 -8.63
C LYS A 111 -0.78 13.00 -9.34
N LYS A 112 0.29 12.65 -8.63
CA LYS A 112 1.63 12.73 -9.19
C LYS A 112 1.92 11.62 -10.20
N TYR A 113 1.47 10.42 -9.91
CA TYR A 113 1.82 9.25 -10.73
C TYR A 113 0.69 8.73 -11.59
N SER A 114 -0.51 9.26 -11.46
CA SER A 114 -1.65 8.83 -12.24
C SER A 114 -2.40 10.04 -12.74
N THR A 115 -3.73 10.12 -12.53
CA THR A 115 -4.53 11.23 -13.04
C THR A 115 -5.39 11.83 -11.95
N GLU A 116 -5.99 12.98 -12.26
CA GLU A 116 -6.91 13.61 -11.33
C GLU A 116 -8.11 12.71 -11.07
N ASP A 117 -8.61 12.05 -12.11
CA ASP A 117 -9.74 11.14 -11.94
C ASP A 117 -9.35 9.94 -11.08
N SER A 118 -8.12 9.45 -11.25
CA SER A 118 -7.62 8.36 -10.41
C SER A 118 -7.58 8.77 -8.95
N SER A 119 -7.21 10.02 -8.65
CA SER A 119 -7.12 10.44 -7.25
C SER A 119 -8.49 10.40 -6.58
N LYS A 120 -9.55 10.73 -7.33
CA LYS A 120 -10.90 10.65 -6.79
C LYS A 120 -11.31 9.21 -6.53
N PHE A 121 -10.96 8.32 -7.44
CA PHE A 121 -11.24 6.91 -7.30
C PHE A 121 -10.50 6.34 -6.08
N VAL A 122 -9.21 6.65 -5.97
CA VAL A 122 -8.40 6.18 -4.85
C VAL A 122 -8.98 6.68 -3.53
N ASN A 123 -9.31 7.97 -3.47
CA ASN A 123 -9.90 8.54 -2.25
C ASN A 123 -11.19 7.82 -1.88
N GLY A 124 -12.04 7.55 -2.87
CA GLY A 124 -13.32 6.89 -2.61
C GLY A 124 -13.16 5.49 -2.05
N ILE A 125 -12.23 4.71 -2.59
CA ILE A 125 -11.99 3.35 -2.13
C ILE A 125 -11.45 3.37 -0.69
N ILE A 126 -10.44 4.19 -0.45
CA ILE A 126 -9.82 4.23 0.88
C ILE A 126 -10.81 4.71 1.92
N ASP A 127 -11.66 5.66 1.55
CA ASP A 127 -12.67 6.17 2.46
C ASP A 127 -13.65 5.08 2.89
N LYS A 128 -13.94 4.14 2.01
CA LYS A 128 -14.80 3.02 2.38
C LYS A 128 -14.09 2.02 3.26
N VAL A 129 -12.82 1.78 2.99
CA VAL A 129 -12.06 0.77 3.71
C VAL A 129 -11.64 1.22 5.10
N LYS A 130 -11.59 2.53 5.34
CA LYS A 130 -11.03 3.06 6.60
C LYS A 130 -11.71 2.51 7.84
N VAL A 131 -12.96 2.06 7.74
CA VAL A 131 -13.70 1.55 8.91
C VAL A 131 -13.03 0.32 9.51
N ILE A 132 -12.21 -0.38 8.74
CA ILE A 132 -11.58 -1.59 9.25
C ILE A 132 -10.66 -1.32 10.43
N ARG A 133 -10.16 -0.08 10.55
CA ARG A 133 -9.28 0.25 11.68
C ARG A 133 -9.98 0.11 13.03
N THR A 134 -11.28 0.34 13.06
CA THR A 134 -12.01 0.29 14.30
C THR A 134 -12.54 -1.10 14.63
N GLN A 135 -12.39 -2.05 13.72
CA GLN A 135 -12.86 -3.40 13.96
C GLN A 135 -11.82 -4.17 14.73
N LYS A 136 -12.29 -4.94 15.77
CA LYS A 136 -11.37 -5.65 16.61
C LYS A 136 -10.65 -6.73 15.88
N PHE A 137 -11.34 -7.50 15.11
CA PHE A 137 -10.74 -8.58 14.39
C PHE A 137 -10.80 -8.23 12.94
N SER A 138 -9.67 -7.98 12.35
CA SER A 138 -9.61 -7.69 10.93
C SER A 138 -9.20 -8.95 10.20
N LEU A 139 -9.56 -9.00 8.94
CA LEU A 139 -9.09 -10.08 8.07
C LEU A 139 -7.57 -10.11 8.04
N PHE A 140 -6.97 -8.94 8.19
CA PHE A 140 -5.52 -8.79 8.21
C PHE A 140 -4.89 -9.59 9.33
N ASP A 141 -5.44 -9.44 10.53
CA ASP A 141 -4.92 -10.16 11.71
C ASP A 141 -5.12 -11.66 11.58
N MET A 142 -6.27 -12.06 11.10
CA MET A 142 -6.56 -13.47 10.94
C MET A 142 -5.62 -14.13 9.95
N THR A 143 -5.32 -13.44 8.87
CA THR A 143 -4.39 -13.95 7.87
C THR A 143 -2.99 -14.09 8.47
N THR A 144 -2.57 -13.12 9.27
CA THR A 144 -1.27 -13.19 9.92
C THR A 144 -1.19 -14.40 10.82
N ASN A 145 -2.22 -14.64 11.61
CA ASN A 145 -2.23 -15.79 12.50
C ASN A 145 -2.11 -17.10 11.76
N ASN A 146 -2.79 -17.20 10.63
CA ASN A 146 -2.74 -18.41 9.83
C ASN A 146 -1.34 -18.68 9.30
N TYR A 147 -0.64 -17.65 8.91
CA TYR A 147 0.70 -17.83 8.37
C TYR A 147 1.75 -17.95 9.45
N GLY A 148 1.45 -17.53 10.63
CA GLY A 148 2.39 -17.58 11.71
C GLY A 148 2.64 -18.97 12.28
N LYS A 149 1.98 -19.94 11.72
CA LYS A 149 2.12 -21.29 12.25
C LYS A 149 3.23 -22.09 11.57
#